data_48ec6e7123585091b22d0249a2dd6358
#
_entry.id   48ec6e7123585091b22d0249a2dd6358
#
_cell.length_a   1.000
_cell.length_b   1.000
_cell.length_c   1.000
_cell.angle_alpha   90.00
_cell.angle_beta   90.00
_cell.angle_gamma   90.00
#
_symmetry.space_group_name_H-M   'P 1'
#
loop_
_entity.id
_entity.type
_entity.pdbx_description
1 polymer ?
#
loop_
_entity_poly.entity_id
_entity_poly.type
_entity_poly.pdbx_seq_one_letter_code
_entity_poly.pdbx_strand_id
1 'polypeptide(L)'
;MIGLSKNIYEAEIDIALELTDLLRFNVYWMNQIYLEQPESPEASFNRMEYRPLEGFVLAITPFNFSSIAGNLPSAPAIMGNTVVWKPASSALYNAYYIMKVFQEAGVP
;
A
#
# COMPACT_ATOMS: atom_id res chain seq x y z
N MET A 1 16.50 -8.35 -7.41
CA MET A 1 17.34 -8.69 -8.58
C MET A 1 16.78 -9.87 -9.37
N ILE A 2 16.83 -11.08 -8.87
CA ILE A 2 16.46 -12.31 -9.60
C ILE A 2 15.01 -12.27 -10.12
N GLY A 3 14.06 -11.84 -9.31
CA GLY A 3 12.64 -11.86 -9.67
C GLY A 3 12.20 -10.85 -10.74
N LEU A 4 13.02 -9.84 -11.06
CA LEU A 4 12.69 -8.77 -12.01
C LEU A 4 13.83 -8.48 -12.99
N SER A 5 14.87 -9.29 -13.02
CA SER A 5 16.06 -9.10 -13.90
C SER A 5 16.71 -7.71 -13.75
N LYS A 6 16.70 -7.17 -12.53
CA LYS A 6 17.32 -5.87 -12.22
C LYS A 6 18.75 -6.03 -11.72
N ASN A 7 19.60 -5.05 -12.01
CA ASN A 7 20.92 -4.96 -11.39
C ASN A 7 20.80 -4.51 -9.92
N ILE A 8 21.90 -4.53 -9.17
CA ILE A 8 21.91 -4.20 -7.73
C ILE A 8 21.40 -2.78 -7.47
N TYR A 9 21.87 -1.83 -8.26
CA TYR A 9 21.52 -0.42 -8.11
C TYR A 9 20.03 -0.15 -8.35
N GLU A 10 19.49 -0.70 -9.44
CA GLU A 10 18.06 -0.60 -9.74
C GLU A 10 17.19 -1.28 -8.69
N ALA A 11 17.60 -2.45 -8.19
CA ALA A 11 16.84 -3.16 -7.16
C ALA A 11 16.84 -2.40 -5.82
N GLU A 12 17.96 -1.76 -5.48
CA GLU A 12 18.05 -0.96 -4.25
C GLU A 12 17.18 0.29 -4.31
N ILE A 13 17.18 1.02 -5.41
CA ILE A 13 16.29 2.16 -5.61
C ILE A 13 14.83 1.73 -5.53
N ASP A 14 14.44 0.71 -6.27
CA ASP A 14 13.05 0.28 -6.41
C ASP A 14 12.46 -0.24 -5.08
N ILE A 15 13.13 -1.15 -4.39
CA ILE A 15 12.57 -1.79 -3.20
C ILE A 15 13.02 -1.09 -1.92
N ALA A 16 14.32 -0.96 -1.72
CA ALA A 16 14.83 -0.50 -0.43
C ALA A 16 14.55 0.97 -0.17
N LEU A 17 14.54 1.80 -1.20
CA LEU A 17 14.27 3.23 -1.09
C LEU A 17 12.83 3.56 -1.44
N GLU A 18 12.43 3.38 -2.69
CA GLU A 18 11.15 3.87 -3.20
C GLU A 18 9.95 3.18 -2.53
N LEU A 19 9.92 1.84 -2.44
CA LEU A 19 8.82 1.15 -1.77
C LEU A 19 8.73 1.52 -0.30
N THR A 20 9.87 1.61 0.38
CA THR A 20 9.90 1.98 1.80
C THR A 20 9.36 3.39 2.03
N ASP A 21 9.74 4.33 1.18
CA ASP A 21 9.25 5.70 1.27
C ASP A 21 7.77 5.82 0.93
N LEU A 22 7.29 5.12 -0.10
CA LEU A 22 5.86 5.07 -0.43
C LEU A 22 5.03 4.55 0.75
N LEU A 23 5.47 3.47 1.42
CA LEU A 23 4.77 2.94 2.59
C LEU A 23 4.74 3.94 3.75
N ARG A 24 5.83 4.65 4.01
CA ARG A 24 5.90 5.71 5.03
C ARG A 24 5.00 6.89 4.70
N PHE A 25 5.03 7.36 3.46
CA PHE A 25 4.17 8.45 3.00
C PHE A 25 2.70 8.08 3.04
N ASN A 26 2.34 6.85 2.67
CA ASN A 26 0.95 6.40 2.75
C ASN A 26 0.40 6.46 4.18
N VAL A 27 1.19 6.06 5.18
CA VAL A 27 0.79 6.17 6.58
C VAL A 27 0.64 7.64 7.00
N TYR A 28 1.55 8.50 6.58
CA TYR A 28 1.46 9.93 6.84
C TYR A 28 0.19 10.54 6.25
N TRP A 29 -0.07 10.28 4.97
CA TRP A 29 -1.24 10.83 4.29
C TRP A 29 -2.56 10.25 4.82
N MET A 30 -2.60 8.96 5.17
CA MET A 30 -3.75 8.37 5.87
C MET A 30 -4.08 9.17 7.15
N ASN A 31 -3.08 9.46 7.96
CA ASN A 31 -3.27 10.27 9.17
C ASN A 31 -3.80 11.67 8.85
N GLN A 32 -3.28 12.33 7.81
CA GLN A 32 -3.78 13.65 7.40
C GLN A 32 -5.25 13.58 6.97
N ILE A 33 -5.64 12.59 6.18
CA ILE A 33 -7.03 12.38 5.76
C ILE A 33 -7.94 12.18 6.99
N TYR A 34 -7.54 11.38 7.96
CA TYR A 34 -8.35 11.15 9.17
C TYR A 34 -8.45 12.38 10.09
N LEU A 35 -7.52 13.32 9.99
CA LEU A 35 -7.60 14.60 10.71
C LEU A 35 -8.56 15.61 10.05
N GLU A 36 -8.95 15.41 8.81
CA GLU A 36 -9.94 16.24 8.14
C GLU A 36 -11.31 15.97 8.75
N GLN A 37 -11.76 16.88 9.62
CA GLN A 37 -13.02 16.78 10.35
C GLN A 37 -13.87 18.04 10.12
N PRO A 38 -15.22 17.91 10.14
CA PRO A 38 -16.11 19.04 10.00
C PRO A 38 -16.03 19.96 11.23
N GLU A 39 -16.36 21.22 11.03
CA GLU A 39 -16.47 22.18 12.13
C GLU A 39 -17.61 21.80 13.09
N SER A 40 -17.35 21.97 14.39
CA SER A 40 -18.33 21.75 15.46
C SER A 40 -18.69 23.08 16.09
N PRO A 41 -19.94 23.59 15.95
CA PRO A 41 -20.40 24.76 16.66
C PRO A 41 -20.56 24.46 18.16
N GLU A 42 -20.68 25.53 18.98
CA GLU A 42 -20.75 25.41 20.47
C GLU A 42 -21.80 24.42 20.97
N ALA A 43 -22.92 24.27 20.27
CA ALA A 43 -24.06 23.45 20.71
C ALA A 43 -24.08 22.03 20.13
N SER A 44 -23.14 21.64 19.27
CA SER A 44 -23.11 20.31 18.66
C SER A 44 -21.70 19.83 18.38
N PHE A 45 -21.52 18.51 18.38
CA PHE A 45 -20.28 17.86 18.01
C PHE A 45 -20.47 17.14 16.68
N ASN A 46 -19.74 17.58 15.65
CA ASN A 46 -19.74 16.97 14.33
C ASN A 46 -18.49 16.15 14.15
N ARG A 47 -18.65 14.93 13.68
CA ARG A 47 -17.53 14.03 13.41
C ARG A 47 -17.81 13.23 12.14
N MET A 48 -16.77 13.06 11.34
CA MET A 48 -16.75 12.12 10.22
C MET A 48 -16.07 10.82 10.64
N GLU A 49 -16.70 9.70 10.35
CA GLU A 49 -16.10 8.38 10.54
C GLU A 49 -15.81 7.75 9.19
N TYR A 50 -14.55 7.48 8.96
CA TYR A 50 -14.10 6.79 7.74
C TYR A 50 -14.29 5.29 7.90
N ARG A 51 -14.97 4.67 6.98
CA ARG A 51 -15.13 3.21 6.91
C ARG A 51 -14.58 2.66 5.59
N PRO A 52 -14.13 1.40 5.57
CA PRO A 52 -13.71 0.77 4.32
C PRO A 52 -14.89 0.64 3.33
N LEU A 53 -14.55 0.47 2.08
CA LEU A 53 -15.52 0.18 1.02
C LEU A 53 -16.13 -1.21 1.23
N GLU A 54 -17.36 -1.42 0.75
CA GLU A 54 -17.96 -2.74 0.67
C GLU A 54 -17.31 -3.55 -0.45
N GLY A 55 -17.02 -4.83 -0.19
CA GLY A 55 -16.35 -5.70 -1.13
C GLY A 55 -14.83 -5.62 -1.06
N PHE A 56 -14.16 -5.60 -2.19
CA PHE A 56 -12.70 -5.57 -2.27
C PHE A 56 -12.19 -4.61 -3.33
N VAL A 57 -10.96 -4.16 -3.16
CA VAL A 57 -10.20 -3.42 -4.17
C VAL A 57 -9.36 -4.40 -4.98
N LEU A 58 -9.43 -4.36 -6.30
CA LEU A 58 -8.60 -5.16 -7.18
C LEU A 58 -7.33 -4.41 -7.53
N ALA A 59 -6.17 -4.94 -7.12
CA ALA A 59 -4.86 -4.41 -7.45
C ALA A 59 -4.19 -5.28 -8.52
N ILE A 60 -4.09 -4.79 -9.75
CA ILE A 60 -3.34 -5.45 -10.84
C ILE A 60 -2.02 -4.72 -11.02
N THR A 61 -0.91 -5.39 -10.71
CA THR A 61 0.40 -4.73 -10.66
C THR A 61 1.31 -5.12 -11.81
N PRO A 62 2.18 -4.19 -12.26
CA PRO A 62 3.09 -4.42 -13.36
C PRO A 62 4.25 -5.35 -12.98
N PHE A 63 5.06 -5.70 -13.98
CA PHE A 63 6.22 -6.57 -13.81
C PHE A 63 7.53 -5.83 -13.58
N ASN A 64 7.57 -4.53 -13.85
CA ASN A 64 8.83 -3.78 -13.99
C ASN A 64 9.26 -3.02 -12.72
N PHE A 65 8.35 -2.77 -11.76
CA PHE A 65 8.68 -2.08 -10.51
C PHE A 65 8.06 -2.77 -9.29
N SER A 66 8.91 -3.14 -8.34
CA SER A 66 8.50 -3.69 -7.05
C SER A 66 7.83 -2.65 -6.16
N SER A 67 8.27 -1.39 -6.26
CA SER A 67 7.66 -0.27 -5.55
C SER A 67 6.19 -0.11 -5.89
N ILE A 68 5.85 -0.14 -7.18
CA ILE A 68 4.46 -0.10 -7.64
C ILE A 68 3.70 -1.36 -7.21
N ALA A 69 4.36 -2.54 -7.35
CA ALA A 69 3.75 -3.81 -6.99
C ALA A 69 3.40 -3.92 -5.51
N GLY A 70 4.22 -3.37 -4.63
CA GLY A 70 3.94 -3.32 -3.18
C GLY A 70 2.99 -2.18 -2.79
N ASN A 71 3.14 -1.01 -3.40
CA ASN A 71 2.35 0.17 -3.06
C ASN A 71 0.87 0.05 -3.46
N LEU A 72 0.59 -0.49 -4.64
CA LEU A 72 -0.78 -0.54 -5.16
C LEU A 72 -1.75 -1.35 -4.28
N PRO A 73 -1.40 -2.55 -3.76
CA PRO A 73 -2.24 -3.26 -2.80
C PRO A 73 -2.20 -2.66 -1.39
N SER A 74 -1.08 -2.10 -0.95
CA SER A 74 -0.95 -1.61 0.43
C SER A 74 -1.68 -0.29 0.68
N ALA A 75 -1.75 0.61 -0.30
CA ALA A 75 -2.42 1.89 -0.14
C ALA A 75 -3.91 1.77 0.25
N PRO A 76 -4.75 0.97 -0.43
CA PRO A 76 -6.12 0.76 0.01
C PRO A 76 -6.20 -0.08 1.30
N ALA A 77 -5.27 -1.00 1.55
CA ALA A 77 -5.25 -1.81 2.77
C ALA A 77 -5.02 -0.96 4.03
N ILE A 78 -4.16 0.05 3.98
CA ILE A 78 -3.94 1.00 5.08
C ILE A 78 -5.22 1.77 5.43
N MET A 79 -6.10 2.03 4.46
CA MET A 79 -7.41 2.64 4.67
C MET A 79 -8.50 1.64 5.12
N GLY A 80 -8.11 0.41 5.49
CA GLY A 80 -9.01 -0.62 6.01
C GLY A 80 -9.71 -1.46 4.94
N ASN A 81 -9.39 -1.32 3.67
CA ASN A 81 -10.03 -2.08 2.60
C ASN A 81 -9.45 -3.48 2.44
N THR A 82 -10.30 -4.44 2.13
CA THR A 82 -9.87 -5.75 1.63
C THR A 82 -9.33 -5.63 0.21
N VAL A 83 -8.22 -6.29 -0.07
CA VAL A 83 -7.54 -6.20 -1.36
C VAL A 83 -7.33 -7.57 -1.97
N VAL A 84 -7.71 -7.72 -3.23
CA VAL A 84 -7.31 -8.86 -4.07
C VAL A 84 -6.16 -8.40 -4.96
N TRP A 85 -4.98 -8.94 -4.71
CA TRP A 85 -3.79 -8.58 -5.46
C TRP A 85 -3.45 -9.61 -6.53
N LYS A 86 -3.42 -9.15 -7.79
CA LYS A 86 -3.03 -9.94 -8.96
C LYS A 86 -1.71 -9.39 -9.51
N PRO A 87 -0.54 -9.93 -9.13
CA PRO A 87 0.73 -9.55 -9.70
C PRO A 87 0.88 -10.02 -11.15
N ALA A 88 1.80 -9.40 -11.88
CA ALA A 88 2.17 -9.88 -13.20
C ALA A 88 2.78 -11.29 -13.12
N SER A 89 2.47 -12.16 -14.08
CA SER A 89 2.92 -13.56 -14.07
C SER A 89 4.44 -13.69 -14.04
N SER A 90 5.16 -12.81 -14.74
CA SER A 90 6.63 -12.77 -14.76
C SER A 90 7.26 -12.23 -13.47
N ALA A 91 6.48 -11.61 -12.57
CA ALA A 91 6.95 -11.02 -11.32
C ALA A 91 6.44 -11.77 -10.07
N LEU A 92 5.90 -12.97 -10.21
CA LEU A 92 5.32 -13.76 -9.10
C LEU A 92 6.32 -14.02 -7.98
N TYR A 93 7.56 -14.30 -8.31
CA TYR A 93 8.61 -14.54 -7.31
C TYR A 93 8.83 -13.32 -6.42
N ASN A 94 8.93 -12.14 -7.02
CA ASN A 94 9.06 -10.88 -6.29
C ASN A 94 7.82 -10.58 -5.44
N ALA A 95 6.64 -10.70 -6.03
CA ALA A 95 5.38 -10.46 -5.33
C ALA A 95 5.18 -11.40 -4.12
N TYR A 96 5.60 -12.65 -4.23
CA TYR A 96 5.57 -13.60 -3.13
C TYR A 96 6.38 -13.11 -1.92
N TYR A 97 7.59 -12.60 -2.13
CA TYR A 97 8.40 -12.08 -1.04
C TYR A 97 7.88 -10.78 -0.46
N ILE A 98 7.34 -9.88 -1.28
CA ILE A 98 6.66 -8.68 -0.78
C ILE A 98 5.48 -9.08 0.12
N MET A 99 4.66 -10.06 -0.29
CA MET A 99 3.56 -10.55 0.52
C MET A 99 4.05 -11.18 1.83
N LYS A 100 5.17 -11.91 1.82
CA LYS A 100 5.78 -12.43 3.04
C LYS A 100 6.19 -11.32 4.00
N VAL A 101 6.80 -10.26 3.50
CA VAL A 101 7.16 -9.08 4.32
C VAL A 101 5.92 -8.45 4.95
N PHE A 102 4.84 -8.29 4.18
CA PHE A 102 3.58 -7.75 4.73
C PHE A 102 3.00 -8.64 5.82
N GLN A 103 2.99 -9.96 5.63
CA GLN A 103 2.52 -10.91 6.64
C GLN A 103 3.37 -10.86 7.92
N GLU A 104 4.68 -10.82 7.81
CA GLU A 104 5.60 -10.71 8.95
C GLU A 104 5.47 -9.35 9.66
N ALA A 105 5.14 -8.29 8.93
CA ALA A 105 4.84 -6.97 9.48
C ALA A 105 3.46 -6.89 10.18
N GLY A 106 2.65 -7.96 10.11
CA GLY A 106 1.34 -8.03 10.75
C GLY A 106 0.19 -7.46 9.91
N VAL A 107 0.37 -7.30 8.61
CA VAL A 107 -0.75 -6.97 7.71
C VAL A 107 -1.68 -8.19 7.63
N PRO A 108 -2.99 -8.03 7.93
CA PRO A 108 -3.94 -9.13 8.01
C PRO A 108 -4.30 -9.73 6.63
#